data_5e9abe8568490db0d9085a54cc6ef776
#
_entry.id   5e9abe8568490db0d9085a54cc6ef776
#
_cell.length_a   1.000
_cell.length_b   1.000
_cell.length_c   1.000
_cell.angle_alpha   90.00
_cell.angle_beta   90.00
_cell.angle_gamma   90.00
#
_symmetry.space_group_name_H-M   'P 1'
#
loop_
_entity.id
_entity.type
_entity.pdbx_description
1 polymer ?
#
loop_
_entity_poly.entity_id
_entity_poly.type
_entity_poly.pdbx_seq_one_letter_code
_entity_poly.pdbx_strand_id
1 'polypeptide(L)'
;MYFPLNQITTNLNTNGEAYYIVSTNEPYNGKFFKTSKGTSYTGATPKDGPNLLIELNQPENTTNQQDAEEANPGSYNSSANATFYPPAYVNANNTNLNPKIPLVTSTPLPTQEDYNNVKYQRYFLKRATNYIYKEISEETYNLYKNQSSEVQYSLYIPLKINWIIRGELLNVYRTNINIVKRSEQINGWVGFFDSFKDRFARYFKNEDNKVFYTSGGELKIKDTDIEYIGYYHVHPSKGVIMEGRVHVDTPHNILVLIEEGDILTKQKVSTEGEVGTSRRRNIPRGLY
;
A
#
# COMPACT_ATOMS: atom_id res chain seq x y z
N MET A 1 21.94 -19.51 -19.65
CA MET A 1 21.76 -19.18 -18.22
C MET A 1 21.86 -20.47 -17.42
N TYR A 2 22.67 -20.55 -16.37
CA TYR A 2 22.84 -21.78 -15.57
C TYR A 2 22.02 -21.69 -14.29
N PHE A 3 21.12 -22.63 -14.06
CA PHE A 3 20.37 -22.77 -12.82
C PHE A 3 20.73 -24.09 -12.16
N PRO A 4 21.13 -24.12 -10.88
CA PRO A 4 21.28 -25.34 -10.12
C PRO A 4 19.97 -26.13 -10.05
N LEU A 5 20.03 -27.45 -10.21
CA LEU A 5 18.81 -28.31 -10.24
C LEU A 5 17.94 -28.21 -8.98
N ASN A 6 18.52 -27.91 -7.84
CA ASN A 6 17.79 -27.71 -6.58
C ASN A 6 17.08 -26.35 -6.47
N GLN A 7 17.27 -25.46 -7.45
CA GLN A 7 16.65 -24.14 -7.50
C GLN A 7 15.64 -23.99 -8.64
N ILE A 8 15.27 -25.08 -9.30
CA ILE A 8 14.28 -25.06 -10.38
C ILE A 8 13.26 -26.19 -10.21
N THR A 9 12.02 -25.89 -10.56
CA THR A 9 10.96 -26.86 -10.75
C THR A 9 10.74 -27.02 -12.25
N THR A 10 10.99 -28.21 -12.77
CA THR A 10 10.99 -28.48 -14.21
C THR A 10 9.74 -29.23 -14.66
N ASN A 11 9.50 -29.28 -15.97
CA ASN A 11 8.45 -30.09 -16.60
C ASN A 11 7.01 -29.69 -16.15
N LEU A 12 6.79 -28.45 -15.82
CA LEU A 12 5.45 -27.88 -15.61
C LEU A 12 4.75 -27.70 -16.98
N ASN A 13 3.42 -27.66 -16.99
CA ASN A 13 2.63 -27.50 -18.21
C ASN A 13 1.58 -26.42 -18.05
N THR A 14 1.31 -25.66 -19.14
CA THR A 14 0.23 -24.68 -19.21
C THR A 14 -0.57 -24.86 -20.50
N ASN A 15 -1.88 -24.56 -20.44
CA ASN A 15 -2.82 -24.71 -21.53
C ASN A 15 -3.03 -23.41 -22.36
N GLY A 16 -2.23 -22.38 -22.11
CA GLY A 16 -2.34 -21.11 -22.84
C GLY A 16 -3.23 -20.05 -22.18
N GLU A 17 -3.97 -20.38 -21.12
CA GLU A 17 -4.84 -19.42 -20.44
C GLU A 17 -4.11 -18.67 -19.30
N ALA A 18 -3.15 -19.36 -18.66
CA ALA A 18 -2.53 -18.89 -17.42
C ALA A 18 -1.27 -18.04 -17.63
N TYR A 19 -0.55 -18.21 -18.73
CA TYR A 19 0.74 -17.57 -18.96
C TYR A 19 0.82 -16.92 -20.35
N TYR A 20 1.55 -15.81 -20.43
CA TYR A 20 1.91 -15.16 -21.70
C TYR A 20 3.42 -14.95 -21.79
N ILE A 21 3.94 -14.88 -23.02
CA ILE A 21 5.35 -14.58 -23.30
C ILE A 21 5.56 -13.08 -23.19
N VAL A 22 6.40 -12.63 -22.26
CA VAL A 22 6.60 -11.21 -21.98
C VAL A 22 7.10 -10.41 -23.18
N SER A 23 7.91 -11.03 -24.06
CA SER A 23 8.48 -10.34 -25.23
C SER A 23 7.49 -10.14 -26.39
N THR A 24 6.47 -11.01 -26.54
CA THR A 24 5.52 -10.98 -27.65
C THR A 24 4.10 -10.68 -27.21
N ASN A 25 3.83 -10.75 -25.90
CA ASN A 25 2.51 -10.64 -25.29
C ASN A 25 1.50 -11.68 -25.81
N GLU A 26 2.00 -12.83 -26.26
CA GLU A 26 1.18 -13.93 -26.75
C GLU A 26 0.94 -14.98 -25.66
N PRO A 27 -0.26 -15.60 -25.61
CA PRO A 27 -0.54 -16.69 -24.68
C PRO A 27 0.41 -17.87 -24.90
N TYR A 28 1.01 -18.35 -23.82
CA TYR A 28 1.93 -19.48 -23.89
C TYR A 28 1.25 -20.78 -23.55
N ASN A 29 1.26 -21.72 -24.52
CA ASN A 29 0.80 -23.09 -24.35
C ASN A 29 1.98 -24.05 -24.48
N GLY A 30 2.28 -24.81 -23.44
CA GLY A 30 3.37 -25.77 -23.49
C GLY A 30 4.04 -26.01 -22.14
N LYS A 31 5.20 -26.67 -22.21
CA LYS A 31 6.00 -26.98 -21.02
C LYS A 31 6.82 -25.78 -20.59
N PHE A 32 6.92 -25.60 -19.29
CA PHE A 32 7.73 -24.53 -18.70
C PHE A 32 8.44 -25.01 -17.43
N PHE A 33 9.41 -24.26 -16.98
CA PHE A 33 10.07 -24.46 -15.70
C PHE A 33 10.04 -23.15 -14.88
N LYS A 34 10.05 -23.30 -13.57
CA LYS A 34 10.02 -22.20 -12.61
C LYS A 34 11.27 -22.20 -11.75
N THR A 35 11.84 -21.02 -11.52
CA THR A 35 13.00 -20.85 -10.61
C THR A 35 12.52 -20.65 -9.17
N SER A 36 13.41 -20.89 -8.19
CA SER A 36 13.15 -20.61 -6.77
C SER A 36 12.86 -19.13 -6.47
N LYS A 37 13.23 -18.23 -7.38
CA LYS A 37 12.91 -16.80 -7.32
C LYS A 37 11.50 -16.45 -7.82
N GLY A 38 10.73 -17.45 -8.27
CA GLY A 38 9.36 -17.26 -8.75
C GLY A 38 9.24 -16.96 -10.24
N THR A 39 10.33 -16.73 -10.97
CA THR A 39 10.31 -16.48 -12.42
C THR A 39 10.08 -17.77 -13.20
N SER A 40 9.26 -17.69 -14.26
CA SER A 40 8.92 -18.81 -15.13
C SER A 40 9.48 -18.61 -16.54
N TYR A 41 9.89 -19.70 -17.18
CA TYR A 41 10.49 -19.67 -18.52
C TYR A 41 9.94 -20.80 -19.39
N THR A 42 9.85 -20.56 -20.69
CA THR A 42 9.46 -21.56 -21.69
C THR A 42 10.44 -22.73 -21.72
N GLY A 43 9.93 -23.92 -22.08
CA GLY A 43 10.70 -25.17 -22.17
C GLY A 43 10.56 -26.05 -20.92
N ALA A 44 10.70 -27.37 -21.07
CA ALA A 44 10.58 -28.30 -19.95
C ALA A 44 11.74 -28.15 -18.95
N THR A 45 12.92 -27.77 -19.45
CA THR A 45 14.15 -27.55 -18.67
C THR A 45 14.95 -26.38 -19.24
N PRO A 46 15.92 -25.83 -18.50
CA PRO A 46 16.83 -24.78 -19.02
C PRO A 46 17.64 -25.19 -20.26
N LYS A 47 17.71 -26.47 -20.58
CA LYS A 47 18.44 -27.00 -21.75
C LYS A 47 17.62 -26.96 -23.04
N ASP A 48 16.30 -26.77 -22.92
CA ASP A 48 15.37 -26.82 -24.06
C ASP A 48 15.19 -25.43 -24.72
N GLY A 49 16.19 -24.58 -24.64
CA GLY A 49 16.13 -23.19 -25.15
C GLY A 49 15.61 -23.00 -26.58
N PRO A 50 15.19 -21.76 -26.94
CA PRO A 50 15.34 -20.53 -26.19
C PRO A 50 14.33 -20.41 -25.03
N ASN A 51 14.83 -20.12 -23.82
CA ASN A 51 13.97 -19.96 -22.63
C ASN A 51 13.49 -18.51 -22.55
N LEU A 52 12.29 -18.25 -23.06
CA LEU A 52 11.65 -16.95 -22.98
C LEU A 52 10.98 -16.77 -21.62
N LEU A 53 11.02 -15.56 -21.09
CA LEU A 53 10.32 -15.22 -19.86
C LEU A 53 8.81 -15.26 -20.08
N ILE A 54 8.10 -15.96 -19.20
CA ILE A 54 6.65 -16.01 -19.18
C ILE A 54 6.12 -15.53 -17.83
N GLU A 55 5.02 -14.81 -17.86
CA GLU A 55 4.33 -14.31 -16.66
C GLU A 55 2.88 -14.76 -16.65
N LEU A 56 2.29 -14.80 -15.45
CA LEU A 56 0.87 -15.09 -15.28
C LEU A 56 0.04 -14.01 -15.98
N ASN A 57 -0.93 -14.45 -16.75
CA ASN A 57 -1.94 -13.58 -17.33
C ASN A 57 -2.75 -12.98 -16.19
N GLN A 58 -2.42 -11.75 -15.79
CA GLN A 58 -3.30 -11.00 -14.90
C GLN A 58 -4.43 -10.47 -15.80
N PRO A 59 -5.70 -10.75 -15.47
CA PRO A 59 -6.79 -10.10 -16.18
C PRO A 59 -6.58 -8.59 -16.04
N GLU A 60 -6.40 -7.91 -17.17
CA GLU A 60 -6.33 -6.48 -17.23
C GLU A 60 -7.57 -5.94 -16.52
N ASN A 61 -7.36 -5.23 -15.41
CA ASN A 61 -8.36 -4.33 -14.88
C ASN A 61 -8.54 -3.21 -15.92
N THR A 62 -9.33 -3.49 -16.93
CA THR A 62 -9.94 -2.45 -17.75
C THR A 62 -10.80 -1.64 -16.80
N THR A 63 -10.24 -0.54 -16.35
CA THR A 63 -10.97 0.53 -15.66
C THR A 63 -11.88 1.20 -16.65
N ASN A 64 -13.01 0.55 -16.98
CA ASN A 64 -14.16 1.27 -17.45
C ASN A 64 -14.78 1.92 -16.22
N GLN A 65 -14.44 3.21 -16.02
CA GLN A 65 -15.28 4.12 -15.29
C GLN A 65 -16.63 4.17 -16.02
N GLN A 66 -17.60 3.42 -15.51
CA GLN A 66 -19.02 3.69 -15.69
C GLN A 66 -19.68 3.48 -14.36
N ASP A 67 -20.14 4.61 -13.85
CA ASP A 67 -21.25 4.82 -12.91
C ASP A 67 -21.36 3.83 -11.74
N ALA A 68 -20.98 4.34 -10.58
CA ALA A 68 -21.34 3.76 -9.30
C ALA A 68 -22.87 3.83 -9.12
N GLU A 69 -23.59 2.86 -9.65
CA GLU A 69 -24.89 2.50 -9.13
C GLU A 69 -24.69 1.78 -7.79
N GLU A 70 -25.43 2.23 -6.79
CA GLU A 70 -25.48 1.65 -5.45
C GLU A 70 -25.65 0.14 -5.53
N ALA A 71 -24.58 -0.61 -5.32
CA ALA A 71 -24.64 -2.06 -5.26
C ALA A 71 -25.37 -2.48 -3.98
N ASN A 72 -26.54 -3.04 -4.15
CA ASN A 72 -27.34 -3.72 -3.15
C ASN A 72 -26.47 -4.70 -2.35
N PRO A 73 -26.36 -4.61 -1.00
CA PRO A 73 -25.43 -5.38 -0.20
C PRO A 73 -25.74 -6.89 -0.08
N GLY A 74 -26.60 -7.44 -0.91
CA GLY A 74 -27.04 -8.85 -0.86
C GLY A 74 -26.62 -9.77 -1.99
N SER A 75 -25.93 -9.30 -3.03
CA SER A 75 -25.57 -10.16 -4.16
C SER A 75 -24.07 -10.39 -4.23
N TYR A 76 -23.61 -11.45 -3.61
CA TYR A 76 -22.24 -11.94 -3.77
C TYR A 76 -22.19 -12.93 -4.94
N ASN A 77 -21.48 -12.56 -6.00
CA ASN A 77 -21.06 -13.52 -7.03
C ASN A 77 -19.99 -14.45 -6.42
N SER A 78 -20.39 -15.66 -6.09
CA SER A 78 -19.53 -16.72 -5.53
C SER A 78 -18.36 -17.12 -6.45
N SER A 79 -18.36 -16.71 -7.71
CA SER A 79 -17.31 -17.02 -8.68
C SER A 79 -16.02 -16.20 -8.49
N ALA A 80 -16.07 -14.97 -7.93
CA ALA A 80 -14.87 -14.18 -7.69
C ALA A 80 -14.03 -14.69 -6.50
N ASN A 81 -14.62 -15.53 -5.62
CA ASN A 81 -13.95 -16.08 -4.45
C ASN A 81 -13.32 -17.46 -4.68
N ALA A 82 -13.63 -18.13 -5.80
CA ALA A 82 -13.13 -19.48 -6.09
C ALA A 82 -11.64 -19.52 -6.45
N THR A 83 -11.06 -18.39 -6.87
CA THR A 83 -9.63 -18.31 -7.26
C THR A 83 -8.66 -18.20 -6.09
N PHE A 84 -9.14 -17.99 -4.87
CA PHE A 84 -8.28 -17.80 -3.69
C PHE A 84 -8.02 -19.08 -2.88
N TYR A 85 -8.76 -20.16 -3.15
CA TYR A 85 -8.58 -21.45 -2.46
C TYR A 85 -8.11 -22.53 -3.42
N PRO A 86 -7.16 -23.39 -2.99
CA PRO A 86 -6.87 -24.61 -3.75
C PRO A 86 -8.13 -25.45 -3.93
N PRO A 87 -8.33 -26.12 -5.08
CA PRO A 87 -9.53 -26.91 -5.38
C PRO A 87 -9.90 -27.97 -4.32
N ALA A 88 -8.95 -28.37 -3.49
CA ALA A 88 -9.18 -29.35 -2.40
C ALA A 88 -10.16 -28.86 -1.32
N TYR A 89 -10.39 -27.53 -1.21
CA TYR A 89 -11.34 -26.99 -0.23
C TYR A 89 -12.79 -26.93 -0.74
N VAL A 90 -12.99 -27.07 -2.05
CA VAL A 90 -14.32 -26.98 -2.67
C VAL A 90 -15.09 -28.30 -2.56
N ASN A 91 -14.42 -29.42 -2.28
CA ASN A 91 -15.02 -30.77 -2.24
C ASN A 91 -15.30 -31.32 -0.84
N ALA A 92 -15.18 -30.55 0.21
CA ALA A 92 -15.69 -30.96 1.50
C ALA A 92 -17.22 -30.93 1.43
N ASN A 93 -17.87 -32.09 1.47
CA ASN A 93 -19.31 -32.30 1.47
C ASN A 93 -20.01 -31.66 2.70
N ASN A 94 -19.55 -30.53 3.17
CA ASN A 94 -20.09 -29.83 4.30
C ASN A 94 -20.56 -28.45 3.85
N THR A 95 -21.78 -28.38 3.35
CA THR A 95 -22.48 -27.21 2.87
C THR A 95 -22.65 -26.08 3.91
N ASN A 96 -22.21 -26.31 5.16
CA ASN A 96 -22.29 -25.32 6.25
C ASN A 96 -20.98 -24.69 6.66
N LEU A 97 -19.85 -25.05 6.03
CA LEU A 97 -18.56 -24.42 6.26
C LEU A 97 -18.15 -23.62 5.03
N ASN A 98 -18.93 -22.62 4.68
CA ASN A 98 -18.39 -21.51 3.90
C ASN A 98 -17.51 -20.71 4.84
N PRO A 99 -16.17 -20.87 4.84
CA PRO A 99 -15.33 -20.02 5.66
C PRO A 99 -15.57 -18.60 5.18
N LYS A 100 -16.19 -17.78 6.02
CA LYS A 100 -16.32 -16.35 5.72
C LYS A 100 -14.91 -15.81 5.60
N ILE A 101 -14.45 -15.67 4.35
CA ILE A 101 -13.27 -14.87 4.09
C ILE A 101 -13.55 -13.50 4.68
N PRO A 102 -12.63 -12.90 5.44
CA PRO A 102 -12.87 -11.56 5.93
C PRO A 102 -13.07 -10.66 4.72
N LEU A 103 -14.32 -10.35 4.44
CA LEU A 103 -14.69 -9.37 3.44
C LEU A 103 -14.18 -8.03 3.93
N VAL A 104 -13.20 -7.50 3.23
CA VAL A 104 -12.80 -6.11 3.42
C VAL A 104 -13.83 -5.26 2.72
N THR A 105 -14.96 -5.13 3.35
CA THR A 105 -16.09 -4.36 2.83
C THR A 105 -15.92 -2.87 3.04
N SER A 106 -15.34 -2.45 4.14
CA SER A 106 -14.96 -1.05 4.36
C SER A 106 -13.97 -0.99 5.50
N THR A 107 -12.92 -0.21 5.33
CA THR A 107 -12.10 0.16 6.47
C THR A 107 -12.92 1.10 7.33
N PRO A 108 -13.22 0.79 8.61
CA PRO A 108 -13.96 1.69 9.48
C PRO A 108 -13.28 3.05 9.53
N LEU A 109 -14.04 4.11 9.49
CA LEU A 109 -13.53 5.47 9.62
C LEU A 109 -13.53 5.86 11.10
N PRO A 110 -12.58 6.71 11.54
CA PRO A 110 -12.59 7.26 12.88
C PRO A 110 -13.87 8.03 13.17
N THR A 111 -14.41 7.83 14.35
CA THR A 111 -15.57 8.55 14.87
C THR A 111 -15.16 9.91 15.45
N GLN A 112 -16.13 10.77 15.79
CA GLN A 112 -15.85 12.02 16.48
C GLN A 112 -15.23 11.76 17.87
N GLU A 113 -15.60 10.67 18.53
CA GLU A 113 -15.02 10.26 19.81
C GLU A 113 -13.54 9.90 19.68
N ASP A 114 -13.16 9.18 18.61
CA ASP A 114 -11.74 8.88 18.33
C ASP A 114 -10.92 10.16 18.15
N TYR A 115 -11.48 11.17 17.45
CA TYR A 115 -10.82 12.47 17.29
C TYR A 115 -10.69 13.21 18.64
N ASN A 116 -11.68 13.13 19.51
CA ASN A 116 -11.62 13.71 20.85
C ASN A 116 -10.55 12.99 21.72
N ASN A 117 -10.44 11.69 21.55
CA ASN A 117 -9.45 10.85 22.25
C ASN A 117 -8.07 10.89 21.59
N VAL A 118 -7.89 11.60 20.46
CA VAL A 118 -6.62 11.71 19.71
C VAL A 118 -6.11 10.39 19.14
N LYS A 119 -6.81 9.28 19.40
CA LYS A 119 -6.38 7.92 19.08
C LYS A 119 -7.50 7.16 18.40
N TYR A 120 -7.12 6.41 17.36
CA TYR A 120 -8.00 5.50 16.64
C TYR A 120 -7.38 4.10 16.63
N GLN A 121 -8.16 3.06 16.88
CA GLN A 121 -7.67 1.69 16.81
C GLN A 121 -7.80 1.15 15.40
N ARG A 122 -6.69 0.68 14.84
CA ARG A 122 -6.65 0.00 13.55
C ARG A 122 -6.36 -1.48 13.75
N TYR A 123 -7.04 -2.30 12.99
CA TYR A 123 -7.01 -3.76 13.12
C TYR A 123 -6.49 -4.40 11.84
N PHE A 124 -5.64 -5.39 11.98
CA PHE A 124 -4.98 -6.05 10.86
C PHE A 124 -4.98 -7.56 11.02
N LEU A 125 -4.96 -8.26 9.89
CA LEU A 125 -4.68 -9.69 9.81
C LEU A 125 -3.41 -9.90 8.99
N LYS A 126 -2.56 -10.79 9.47
CA LYS A 126 -1.47 -11.39 8.72
C LYS A 126 -1.83 -12.83 8.38
N ARG A 127 -1.64 -13.26 7.15
CA ARG A 127 -1.74 -14.68 6.82
C ARG A 127 -0.59 -15.43 7.46
N ALA A 128 -0.85 -16.57 8.10
CA ALA A 128 0.15 -17.34 8.83
C ALA A 128 1.32 -17.82 7.96
N THR A 129 1.04 -18.16 6.69
CA THR A 129 2.00 -18.75 5.74
C THR A 129 2.80 -17.76 4.91
N ASN A 130 2.44 -16.46 4.91
CA ASN A 130 3.11 -15.43 4.11
C ASN A 130 3.01 -14.04 4.72
N TYR A 131 3.65 -13.06 4.11
CA TYR A 131 3.72 -11.65 4.56
C TYR A 131 2.65 -10.79 3.88
N ILE A 132 1.42 -11.28 3.80
CA ILE A 132 0.27 -10.51 3.31
C ILE A 132 -0.47 -9.95 4.51
N TYR A 133 -0.64 -8.63 4.50
CA TYR A 133 -1.28 -7.85 5.55
C TYR A 133 -2.57 -7.24 5.04
N LYS A 134 -3.62 -7.29 5.84
CA LYS A 134 -4.92 -6.74 5.49
C LYS A 134 -5.52 -5.99 6.66
N GLU A 135 -5.96 -4.75 6.41
CA GLU A 135 -6.74 -4.00 7.40
C GLU A 135 -8.18 -4.52 7.44
N ILE A 136 -8.73 -4.68 8.64
CA ILE A 136 -10.03 -5.29 8.89
C ILE A 136 -10.83 -4.46 9.90
N SER A 137 -12.12 -4.76 10.06
CA SER A 137 -12.96 -4.16 11.11
C SER A 137 -12.66 -4.75 12.49
N GLU A 138 -13.06 -4.04 13.53
CA GLU A 138 -12.97 -4.53 14.91
C GLU A 138 -13.76 -5.82 15.12
N GLU A 139 -14.94 -5.93 14.53
CA GLU A 139 -15.79 -7.13 14.59
C GLU A 139 -15.02 -8.33 14.03
N THR A 140 -14.45 -8.18 12.83
CA THR A 140 -13.63 -9.23 12.20
C THR A 140 -12.42 -9.58 13.07
N TYR A 141 -11.72 -8.57 13.61
CA TYR A 141 -10.60 -8.81 14.53
C TYR A 141 -11.01 -9.64 15.75
N ASN A 142 -12.18 -9.34 16.36
CA ASN A 142 -12.67 -10.06 17.52
C ASN A 142 -13.00 -11.52 17.20
N LEU A 143 -13.57 -11.81 16.00
CA LEU A 143 -13.80 -13.18 15.56
C LEU A 143 -12.50 -13.99 15.49
N TYR A 144 -11.43 -13.43 14.92
CA TYR A 144 -10.13 -14.10 14.85
C TYR A 144 -9.45 -14.21 16.21
N LYS A 145 -9.50 -13.17 17.02
CA LYS A 145 -8.91 -13.15 18.37
C LYS A 145 -9.56 -14.18 19.28
N ASN A 146 -10.89 -14.31 19.21
CA ASN A 146 -11.66 -15.22 20.03
C ASN A 146 -11.74 -16.64 19.42
N GLN A 147 -11.04 -16.88 18.31
CA GLN A 147 -11.01 -18.19 17.63
C GLN A 147 -12.42 -18.68 17.28
N SER A 148 -13.29 -17.78 16.82
CA SER A 148 -14.66 -18.14 16.44
C SER A 148 -14.69 -19.19 15.34
N SER A 149 -15.63 -20.14 15.44
CA SER A 149 -15.89 -21.14 14.40
C SER A 149 -16.38 -20.55 13.07
N GLU A 150 -16.79 -19.29 13.07
CA GLU A 150 -17.24 -18.58 11.87
C GLU A 150 -16.10 -18.20 10.92
N VAL A 151 -14.83 -18.24 11.39
CA VAL A 151 -13.66 -17.82 10.63
C VAL A 151 -12.55 -18.88 10.69
N GLN A 152 -11.69 -18.87 9.69
CA GLN A 152 -10.50 -19.74 9.64
C GLN A 152 -9.37 -19.14 10.49
N TYR A 153 -9.54 -19.07 11.80
CA TYR A 153 -8.61 -18.40 12.72
C TYR A 153 -7.19 -18.98 12.67
N SER A 154 -7.02 -20.27 12.38
CA SER A 154 -5.70 -20.90 12.28
C SER A 154 -4.84 -20.40 11.12
N LEU A 155 -5.46 -19.79 10.10
CA LEU A 155 -4.76 -19.28 8.92
C LEU A 155 -4.31 -17.83 9.05
N TYR A 156 -4.76 -17.11 10.08
CA TYR A 156 -4.52 -15.69 10.22
C TYR A 156 -4.17 -15.29 11.64
N ILE A 157 -3.28 -14.34 11.76
CA ILE A 157 -2.83 -13.78 13.04
C ILE A 157 -3.38 -12.35 13.15
N PRO A 158 -4.24 -12.05 14.13
CA PRO A 158 -4.79 -10.72 14.32
C PRO A 158 -3.81 -9.80 15.08
N LEU A 159 -3.78 -8.52 14.70
CA LEU A 159 -3.03 -7.47 15.38
C LEU A 159 -3.89 -6.20 15.46
N LYS A 160 -3.80 -5.50 16.58
CA LYS A 160 -4.34 -4.14 16.70
C LYS A 160 -3.22 -3.16 17.04
N ILE A 161 -3.32 -1.96 16.46
CA ILE A 161 -2.40 -0.86 16.75
C ILE A 161 -3.17 0.40 17.13
N ASN A 162 -2.60 1.20 18.03
CA ASN A 162 -3.10 2.53 18.32
C ASN A 162 -2.57 3.51 17.28
N TRP A 163 -3.47 4.22 16.62
CA TRP A 163 -3.14 5.16 15.55
C TRP A 163 -3.41 6.57 16.01
N ILE A 164 -2.46 7.46 15.90
CA ILE A 164 -2.62 8.86 16.28
C ILE A 164 -3.20 9.64 15.09
N ILE A 165 -4.28 10.39 15.30
CA ILE A 165 -5.03 11.05 14.24
C ILE A 165 -5.16 12.58 14.44
N ARG A 166 -4.64 13.12 15.55
CA ARG A 166 -4.71 14.53 15.90
C ARG A 166 -3.44 14.99 16.58
N GLY A 167 -3.06 16.24 16.40
CA GLY A 167 -1.88 16.87 16.98
C GLY A 167 -1.07 17.65 15.94
N GLU A 168 0.20 17.87 16.20
CA GLU A 168 1.13 18.44 15.24
C GLU A 168 1.46 17.37 14.18
N LEU A 169 1.35 17.72 12.89
CA LEU A 169 1.38 16.76 11.77
C LEU A 169 2.62 15.88 11.74
N LEU A 170 3.82 16.48 11.84
CA LEU A 170 5.06 15.70 11.75
C LEU A 170 5.25 14.79 12.97
N ASN A 171 4.78 15.22 14.14
CA ASN A 171 4.79 14.39 15.34
C ASN A 171 3.81 13.21 15.23
N VAL A 172 2.62 13.45 14.70
CA VAL A 172 1.63 12.39 14.38
C VAL A 172 2.24 11.39 13.41
N TYR A 173 2.82 11.88 12.32
CA TYR A 173 3.44 11.05 11.29
C TYR A 173 4.58 10.20 11.86
N ARG A 174 5.51 10.82 12.60
CA ARG A 174 6.64 10.13 13.26
C ARG A 174 6.18 9.11 14.30
N THR A 175 5.18 9.46 15.09
CA THR A 175 4.62 8.55 16.11
C THR A 175 4.00 7.32 15.45
N ASN A 176 3.23 7.50 14.38
CA ASN A 176 2.63 6.38 13.65
C ASN A 176 3.66 5.48 12.97
N ILE A 177 4.74 6.04 12.40
CA ILE A 177 5.91 5.29 11.92
C ILE A 177 6.46 4.40 13.04
N ASN A 178 6.72 4.97 14.21
CA ASN A 178 7.30 4.25 15.34
C ASN A 178 6.37 3.14 15.85
N ILE A 179 5.05 3.39 15.88
CA ILE A 179 4.06 2.37 16.26
C ILE A 179 4.14 1.17 15.31
N VAL A 180 4.21 1.41 14.00
CA VAL A 180 4.25 0.34 12.99
C VAL A 180 5.58 -0.39 13.03
N LYS A 181 6.72 0.32 13.03
CA LYS A 181 8.07 -0.28 13.15
C LYS A 181 8.17 -1.16 14.40
N ARG A 182 7.71 -0.66 15.56
CA ARG A 182 7.69 -1.44 16.80
C ARG A 182 6.78 -2.65 16.73
N SER A 183 5.60 -2.51 16.13
CA SER A 183 4.67 -3.62 15.96
C SER A 183 5.22 -4.71 15.05
N GLU A 184 5.89 -4.34 13.96
CA GLU A 184 6.62 -5.25 13.08
C GLU A 184 7.68 -6.03 13.86
N GLN A 185 8.51 -5.32 14.61
CA GLN A 185 9.61 -5.92 15.38
C GLN A 185 9.12 -6.90 16.46
N ILE A 186 8.13 -6.48 17.28
CA ILE A 186 7.62 -7.29 18.39
C ILE A 186 6.92 -8.55 17.88
N ASN A 187 6.17 -8.45 16.79
CA ASN A 187 5.35 -9.57 16.28
C ASN A 187 6.05 -10.37 15.18
N GLY A 188 7.26 -9.98 14.74
CA GLY A 188 7.95 -10.62 13.62
C GLY A 188 7.18 -10.50 12.29
N TRP A 189 6.48 -9.40 12.06
CA TRP A 189 5.67 -9.16 10.87
C TRP A 189 6.50 -8.49 9.77
N VAL A 190 7.44 -9.21 9.17
CA VAL A 190 8.36 -8.70 8.16
C VAL A 190 7.63 -8.05 6.99
N GLY A 191 7.97 -6.77 6.68
CA GLY A 191 7.36 -5.99 5.60
C GLY A 191 6.01 -5.36 5.98
N PHE A 192 5.60 -5.42 7.24
CA PHE A 192 4.39 -4.75 7.70
C PHE A 192 4.51 -3.24 7.56
N PHE A 193 5.67 -2.67 7.88
CA PHE A 193 5.96 -1.26 7.70
C PHE A 193 5.82 -0.83 6.24
N ASP A 194 6.40 -1.57 5.31
CA ASP A 194 6.35 -1.26 3.88
C ASP A 194 4.93 -1.33 3.31
N SER A 195 4.06 -2.14 3.92
CA SER A 195 2.66 -2.26 3.51
C SER A 195 1.85 -0.96 3.66
N PHE A 196 2.31 -0.04 4.50
CA PHE A 196 1.67 1.28 4.69
C PHE A 196 1.94 2.25 3.55
N LYS A 197 3.02 2.07 2.76
CA LYS A 197 3.33 2.92 1.60
C LYS A 197 3.25 4.42 1.94
N ASP A 198 3.95 4.83 3.00
CA ASP A 198 4.04 6.21 3.53
C ASP A 198 2.71 6.84 3.98
N ARG A 199 1.66 6.04 4.20
CA ARG A 199 0.34 6.54 4.61
C ARG A 199 0.26 6.73 6.13
N PHE A 200 1.29 7.29 6.75
CA PHE A 200 1.36 7.42 8.20
C PHE A 200 0.57 8.61 8.77
N ALA A 201 0.07 9.52 7.91
CA ALA A 201 -0.90 10.54 8.26
C ALA A 201 -2.36 10.16 7.87
N ARG A 202 -2.64 8.88 7.58
CA ARG A 202 -4.00 8.46 7.27
C ARG A 202 -4.93 8.77 8.44
N TYR A 203 -6.09 9.33 8.13
CA TYR A 203 -7.09 9.82 9.09
C TYR A 203 -6.68 11.07 9.89
N PHE A 204 -5.52 11.67 9.62
CA PHE A 204 -5.16 12.95 10.23
C PHE A 204 -6.18 14.02 9.85
N LYS A 205 -6.66 14.77 10.86
CA LYS A 205 -7.59 15.89 10.68
C LYS A 205 -6.89 17.20 11.04
N ASN A 206 -6.79 18.08 10.06
CA ASN A 206 -6.33 19.45 10.25
C ASN A 206 -7.51 20.33 10.70
N GLU A 207 -7.83 20.34 11.98
CA GLU A 207 -9.02 21.04 12.50
C GLU A 207 -8.92 22.56 12.39
N ASP A 208 -7.71 23.09 12.50
CA ASP A 208 -7.48 24.53 12.50
C ASP A 208 -7.19 25.07 11.07
N ASN A 209 -7.33 24.24 10.04
CA ASN A 209 -6.91 24.57 8.66
C ASN A 209 -5.50 25.17 8.60
N LYS A 210 -4.60 24.68 9.46
CA LYS A 210 -3.22 25.16 9.51
C LYS A 210 -2.51 24.91 8.20
N VAL A 211 -1.73 25.89 7.80
CA VAL A 211 -0.80 25.78 6.68
C VAL A 211 0.51 25.23 7.22
N PHE A 212 0.96 24.12 6.66
CA PHE A 212 2.21 23.48 7.07
C PHE A 212 3.37 24.01 6.22
N TYR A 213 4.48 24.34 6.87
CA TYR A 213 5.70 24.82 6.23
C TYR A 213 6.92 24.23 6.94
N THR A 214 7.92 23.80 6.17
CA THR A 214 9.22 23.40 6.69
C THR A 214 10.31 24.33 6.17
N SER A 215 11.21 24.74 7.06
CA SER A 215 12.42 25.50 6.73
C SER A 215 13.63 24.62 6.44
N GLY A 216 13.44 23.31 6.38
CA GLY A 216 14.47 22.31 6.19
C GLY A 216 14.74 21.48 7.44
N GLY A 217 15.52 20.42 7.29
CA GLY A 217 15.89 19.48 8.38
C GLY A 217 14.83 18.45 8.74
N GLU A 218 13.64 18.46 8.12
CA GLU A 218 12.53 17.60 8.53
C GLU A 218 12.06 16.67 7.42
N LEU A 219 12.00 17.16 6.18
CA LEU A 219 11.40 16.46 5.05
C LEU A 219 12.35 16.38 3.85
N LYS A 220 12.33 15.24 3.16
CA LYS A 220 12.96 15.04 1.85
C LYS A 220 11.96 14.50 0.84
N ILE A 221 12.26 14.67 -0.44
CA ILE A 221 11.50 14.06 -1.52
C ILE A 221 11.74 12.55 -1.47
N LYS A 222 10.65 11.78 -1.46
CA LYS A 222 10.70 10.33 -1.41
C LYS A 222 11.61 9.76 -2.50
N ASP A 223 12.34 8.69 -2.15
CA ASP A 223 13.26 7.96 -3.03
C ASP A 223 14.39 8.82 -3.65
N THR A 224 14.70 9.96 -2.99
CA THR A 224 15.80 10.83 -3.37
C THR A 224 16.61 11.29 -2.15
N ASP A 225 17.74 11.91 -2.41
CA ASP A 225 18.59 12.61 -1.43
C ASP A 225 18.33 14.14 -1.39
N ILE A 226 17.17 14.58 -1.89
CA ILE A 226 16.80 15.98 -2.00
C ILE A 226 15.99 16.40 -0.78
N GLU A 227 16.55 17.27 0.05
CA GLU A 227 15.83 17.95 1.12
C GLU A 227 14.75 18.88 0.57
N TYR A 228 13.62 18.95 1.26
CA TYR A 228 12.52 19.82 0.87
C TYR A 228 12.37 20.99 1.84
N ILE A 229 12.24 22.20 1.26
CA ILE A 229 11.95 23.46 1.97
C ILE A 229 10.72 24.08 1.34
N GLY A 230 9.69 24.36 2.12
CA GLY A 230 8.47 24.98 1.60
C GLY A 230 7.19 24.49 2.26
N TYR A 231 6.07 24.83 1.61
CA TYR A 231 4.75 24.42 2.05
C TYR A 231 4.50 22.95 1.72
N TYR A 232 3.80 22.28 2.61
CA TYR A 232 3.40 20.89 2.42
C TYR A 232 1.99 20.64 2.97
N HIS A 233 1.34 19.56 2.53
CA HIS A 233 0.02 19.18 2.95
C HIS A 233 -0.12 17.65 3.06
N VAL A 234 -1.19 17.19 3.70
CA VAL A 234 -1.57 15.78 3.72
C VAL A 234 -2.58 15.54 2.59
N HIS A 235 -2.31 14.55 1.74
CA HIS A 235 -3.28 14.13 0.72
C HIS A 235 -4.60 13.66 1.38
N PRO A 236 -5.76 14.23 1.01
CA PRO A 236 -7.01 14.05 1.74
C PRO A 236 -7.44 12.58 1.93
N SER A 237 -7.30 11.73 0.90
CA SER A 237 -7.73 10.33 0.96
C SER A 237 -6.60 9.33 1.26
N LYS A 238 -5.35 9.65 0.90
CA LYS A 238 -4.23 8.71 1.02
C LYS A 238 -3.50 8.80 2.36
N GLY A 239 -3.46 10.00 2.98
CA GLY A 239 -2.71 10.22 4.22
C GLY A 239 -1.19 10.18 4.05
N VAL A 240 -0.71 10.54 2.86
CA VAL A 240 0.72 10.81 2.55
C VAL A 240 0.97 12.29 2.64
N ILE A 241 2.20 12.69 2.99
CA ILE A 241 2.64 14.09 2.96
C ILE A 241 3.12 14.40 1.54
N MET A 242 2.70 15.54 1.00
CA MET A 242 3.04 15.97 -0.37
C MET A 242 3.48 17.43 -0.38
N GLU A 243 4.29 17.78 -1.37
CA GLU A 243 4.72 19.17 -1.59
C GLU A 243 3.54 20.06 -1.98
N GLY A 244 3.65 21.37 -1.65
CA GLY A 244 2.64 22.38 -1.98
C GLY A 244 1.69 22.69 -0.81
N ARG A 245 1.11 23.88 -0.87
CA ARG A 245 0.24 24.42 0.18
C ARG A 245 -1.10 23.71 0.28
N VAL A 246 -1.64 23.29 -0.86
CA VAL A 246 -2.93 22.62 -1.01
C VAL A 246 -2.81 21.49 -2.01
N HIS A 247 -3.71 20.52 -1.91
CA HIS A 247 -3.79 19.47 -2.90
C HIS A 247 -4.29 19.99 -4.24
N VAL A 248 -3.60 19.63 -5.31
CA VAL A 248 -3.96 19.93 -6.70
C VAL A 248 -3.87 18.63 -7.53
N ASP A 249 -4.61 18.54 -8.62
CA ASP A 249 -4.66 17.33 -9.45
C ASP A 249 -3.40 17.10 -10.31
N THR A 250 -2.49 18.08 -10.34
CA THR A 250 -1.21 17.92 -11.03
C THR A 250 -0.27 17.03 -10.22
N PRO A 251 0.58 16.22 -10.85
CA PRO A 251 1.58 15.41 -10.15
C PRO A 251 2.50 16.28 -9.30
N HIS A 252 2.65 15.93 -8.03
CA HIS A 252 3.60 16.56 -7.12
C HIS A 252 4.24 15.51 -6.20
N ASN A 253 5.42 15.84 -5.67
CA ASN A 253 6.26 14.87 -4.98
C ASN A 253 5.67 14.46 -3.63
N ILE A 254 5.84 13.17 -3.30
CA ILE A 254 5.62 12.66 -1.96
C ILE A 254 6.83 13.05 -1.11
N LEU A 255 6.56 13.50 0.11
CA LEU A 255 7.58 13.86 1.09
C LEU A 255 7.61 12.82 2.22
N VAL A 256 8.83 12.51 2.68
CA VAL A 256 9.06 11.61 3.81
C VAL A 256 9.99 12.28 4.83
N LEU A 257 9.97 11.80 6.07
CA LEU A 257 10.87 12.32 7.09
C LEU A 257 12.32 12.02 6.72
N ILE A 258 13.20 12.97 7.02
CA ILE A 258 14.64 12.74 7.04
C ILE A 258 14.95 11.84 8.23
N GLU A 259 15.63 10.70 7.97
CA GLU A 259 16.07 9.78 9.00
C GLU A 259 17.50 10.08 9.41
N GLU A 260 17.87 9.68 10.63
CA GLU A 260 19.24 9.81 11.13
C GLU A 260 20.18 8.96 10.24
N GLY A 261 21.18 9.63 9.65
CA GLY A 261 22.09 8.99 8.69
C GLY A 261 21.80 9.25 7.22
N ASP A 262 20.70 9.92 6.90
CA ASP A 262 20.44 10.36 5.52
C ASP A 262 21.51 11.35 5.04
N ILE A 263 22.13 11.08 3.90
CA ILE A 263 23.08 11.98 3.25
C ILE A 263 22.31 12.78 2.20
N LEU A 264 21.98 14.03 2.55
CA LEU A 264 21.27 14.94 1.66
C LEU A 264 22.28 15.74 0.83
N THR A 265 22.17 15.70 -0.47
CA THR A 265 23.11 16.33 -1.40
C THR A 265 22.56 17.58 -2.06
N LYS A 266 21.25 17.79 -2.02
CA LYS A 266 20.54 18.90 -2.68
C LYS A 266 19.39 19.39 -1.83
N GLN A 267 18.93 20.63 -2.13
CA GLN A 267 17.71 21.20 -1.54
C GLN A 267 16.76 21.60 -2.66
N LYS A 268 15.47 21.35 -2.45
CA LYS A 268 14.39 21.88 -3.28
C LYS A 268 13.60 22.90 -2.48
N VAL A 269 13.64 24.16 -2.90
CA VAL A 269 12.81 25.22 -2.32
C VAL A 269 11.52 25.35 -3.13
N SER A 270 10.38 25.33 -2.46
CA SER A 270 9.08 25.55 -3.10
C SER A 270 8.98 26.97 -3.63
N THR A 271 8.57 27.12 -4.89
CA THR A 271 8.33 28.44 -5.52
C THR A 271 6.99 29.07 -5.15
N GLU A 272 6.15 28.40 -4.39
CA GLU A 272 4.81 28.87 -3.97
C GLU A 272 4.84 29.97 -2.89
N GLY A 273 5.93 30.69 -2.71
CA GLY A 273 6.05 31.80 -1.74
C GLY A 273 6.31 33.18 -2.34
N GLU A 274 6.63 33.25 -3.62
CA GLU A 274 6.91 34.52 -4.30
C GLU A 274 5.72 35.05 -5.10
N VAL A 275 4.54 35.16 -4.50
CA VAL A 275 3.61 36.19 -4.99
C VAL A 275 4.10 37.51 -4.44
N GLY A 276 4.98 38.09 -5.23
CA GLY A 276 5.69 39.34 -4.92
C GLY A 276 4.78 40.46 -4.48
N THR A 277 5.09 40.97 -3.35
CA THR A 277 5.01 42.40 -3.19
C THR A 277 6.30 43.02 -3.74
N SER A 278 6.39 43.07 -5.05
CA SER A 278 7.25 44.08 -5.67
C SER A 278 6.71 45.46 -5.28
N ARG A 279 7.04 45.91 -4.07
CA ARG A 279 7.00 47.33 -3.74
C ARG A 279 8.05 47.99 -4.60
N ARG A 280 7.63 48.48 -5.79
CA ARG A 280 8.38 49.49 -6.50
C ARG A 280 8.59 50.65 -5.51
N ARG A 281 9.81 50.79 -4.99
CA ARG A 281 10.26 52.04 -4.36
C ARG A 281 10.23 53.09 -5.46
N ASN A 282 9.21 53.92 -5.45
CA ASN A 282 9.23 55.18 -6.16
C ASN A 282 10.35 56.04 -5.52
N ILE A 283 11.49 56.09 -6.16
CA ILE A 283 12.52 57.06 -5.87
C ILE A 283 12.02 58.35 -6.50
N PRO A 284 11.76 59.43 -5.72
CA PRO A 284 11.44 60.72 -6.30
C PRO A 284 12.70 61.23 -7.02
N ARG A 285 12.61 61.45 -8.31
CA ARG A 285 13.61 62.24 -9.05
C ARG A 285 13.53 63.64 -8.52
N GLY A 286 14.56 64.06 -7.72
CA GLY A 286 14.77 65.45 -7.38
C GLY A 286 15.11 66.23 -8.62
N LEU A 287 14.52 67.40 -8.66
CA LEU A 287 14.79 68.51 -9.57
C LEU A 287 16.24 68.96 -9.44
N TYR A 288 16.88 69.02 -10.60
CA TYR A 288 17.77 70.18 -10.99
C TYR A 288 17.72 70.30 -12.51
#